data_ea0d83095e9ab2d02f2254f49af70fa0
#
_entry.id   ea0d83095e9ab2d02f2254f49af70fa0
#
_cell.length_a   1.000
_cell.length_b   1.000
_cell.length_c   1.000
_cell.angle_alpha   90.00
_cell.angle_beta   90.00
_cell.angle_gamma   90.00
#
_symmetry.space_group_name_H-M   'P 1'
#
loop_
_entity.id
_entity.type
_entity.pdbx_description
1 polymer ?
#
loop_
_entity_poly.entity_id
_entity_poly.type
_entity_poly.pdbx_seq_one_letter_code
_entity_poly.pdbx_strand_id
1 'polypeptide(L)'
;MIRTLALSVVLFAGAAQAQERFAPLPPEKMSPEQKAIADAIVATRGNMAGPFNAWLRDPALADRLQKLGEQIRFHNSLPPALNEFAILITARHWTSQFEWYAHYPLAMKAGLPPAVAADLADGERPTGMSDDQAAIYDFSLALHTLGNVDDAIYQRVLDRFGEKGVIDLIAVNGYYDLVSMTLNVARVLPPAGTPPPLKPLQDD
;
A
#
# COMPACT_ATOMS: atom_id res chain seq x y z
N MET A 1 -31.02 32.03 48.98
CA MET A 1 -30.96 30.92 47.98
C MET A 1 -29.88 31.26 46.95
N ILE A 2 -28.66 30.73 47.15
CA ILE A 2 -27.55 30.98 46.25
C ILE A 2 -27.47 29.76 45.31
N ARG A 3 -27.70 29.96 44.01
CA ARG A 3 -27.57 28.92 42.98
C ARG A 3 -26.12 28.91 42.48
N THR A 4 -25.39 27.86 42.81
CA THR A 4 -24.06 27.61 42.31
C THR A 4 -24.16 27.05 40.89
N LEU A 5 -23.67 27.79 39.88
CA LEU A 5 -23.56 27.33 38.51
C LEU A 5 -22.29 26.50 38.43
N ALA A 6 -22.41 25.19 38.19
CA ALA A 6 -21.26 24.32 37.85
C ALA A 6 -20.91 24.49 36.38
N LEU A 7 -19.73 25.04 36.11
CA LEU A 7 -19.18 25.16 34.77
C LEU A 7 -18.47 23.83 34.39
N SER A 8 -19.12 23.02 33.57
CA SER A 8 -18.51 21.79 33.04
C SER A 8 -17.53 22.13 31.93
N VAL A 9 -16.24 22.03 32.21
CA VAL A 9 -15.17 22.14 31.19
C VAL A 9 -15.11 20.81 30.44
N VAL A 10 -15.57 20.79 29.20
CA VAL A 10 -15.38 19.65 28.28
C VAL A 10 -13.99 19.76 27.72
N LEU A 11 -13.06 18.95 28.22
CA LEU A 11 -11.73 18.76 27.64
C LEU A 11 -11.87 17.95 26.34
N PHE A 12 -11.78 18.61 25.20
CA PHE A 12 -11.53 17.94 23.93
C PHE A 12 -10.10 17.42 23.94
N ALA A 13 -9.92 16.14 24.23
CA ALA A 13 -8.69 15.44 23.94
C ALA A 13 -8.59 15.31 22.41
N GLY A 14 -7.96 16.28 21.76
CA GLY A 14 -7.55 16.17 20.37
C GLY A 14 -6.59 14.97 20.26
N ALA A 15 -6.96 13.93 19.53
CA ALA A 15 -6.05 12.84 19.21
C ALA A 15 -4.85 13.47 18.49
N ALA A 16 -3.71 13.54 19.16
CA ALA A 16 -2.46 13.98 18.55
C ALA A 16 -2.15 12.97 17.43
N GLN A 17 -2.27 13.40 16.19
CA GLN A 17 -1.91 12.59 15.03
C GLN A 17 -0.43 12.24 15.19
N ALA A 18 -0.11 10.94 15.17
CA ALA A 18 1.25 10.48 15.40
C ALA A 18 2.17 11.05 14.32
N GLN A 19 3.16 11.85 14.74
CA GLN A 19 4.10 12.50 13.83
C GLN A 19 4.89 11.45 13.02
N GLU A 20 5.12 11.72 11.73
CA GLU A 20 5.99 10.90 10.89
C GLU A 20 7.38 10.75 11.53
N ARG A 21 7.91 9.52 11.52
CA ARG A 21 9.22 9.22 12.15
C ARG A 21 10.40 9.68 11.31
N PHE A 22 10.22 9.75 9.99
CA PHE A 22 11.23 10.23 9.06
C PHE A 22 10.77 11.56 8.48
N ALA A 23 11.18 12.66 9.11
CA ALA A 23 10.87 14.00 8.59
C ALA A 23 11.34 14.15 7.13
N PRO A 24 10.59 14.87 6.27
CA PRO A 24 11.03 15.12 4.91
C PRO A 24 12.46 15.62 4.87
N LEU A 25 13.27 15.04 3.97
CA LEU A 25 14.65 15.46 3.77
C LEU A 25 14.67 16.59 2.74
N PRO A 26 14.93 17.84 3.17
CA PRO A 26 14.91 18.96 2.24
C PRO A 26 16.12 18.89 1.29
N PRO A 27 15.96 19.32 0.02
CA PRO A 27 16.97 19.15 -1.03
C PRO A 27 18.36 19.71 -0.65
N GLU A 28 18.41 20.81 0.10
CA GLU A 28 19.64 21.44 0.58
C GLU A 28 20.39 20.64 1.66
N LYS A 29 19.73 19.65 2.26
CA LYS A 29 20.33 18.74 3.25
C LYS A 29 20.65 17.36 2.68
N MET A 30 20.32 17.12 1.42
CA MET A 30 20.62 15.87 0.75
C MET A 30 22.10 15.80 0.35
N SER A 31 22.70 14.62 0.50
CA SER A 31 23.98 14.34 -0.15
C SER A 31 23.82 14.34 -1.68
N PRO A 32 24.93 14.51 -2.44
CA PRO A 32 24.85 14.40 -3.92
C PRO A 32 24.20 13.10 -4.40
N GLU A 33 24.49 11.99 -3.73
CA GLU A 33 23.91 10.68 -4.04
C GLU A 33 22.40 10.64 -3.76
N GLN A 34 21.97 11.11 -2.58
CA GLN A 34 20.55 11.22 -2.23
C GLN A 34 19.78 12.08 -3.21
N LYS A 35 20.38 13.21 -3.62
CA LYS A 35 19.76 14.11 -4.58
C LYS A 35 19.59 13.44 -5.96
N ALA A 36 20.62 12.75 -6.46
CA ALA A 36 20.54 12.04 -7.74
C ALA A 36 19.42 11.00 -7.75
N ILE A 37 19.26 10.25 -6.64
CA ILE A 37 18.20 9.25 -6.50
C ILE A 37 16.82 9.91 -6.38
N ALA A 38 16.69 10.98 -5.61
CA ALA A 38 15.43 11.73 -5.50
C ALA A 38 15.01 12.30 -6.87
N ASP A 39 15.94 12.88 -7.63
CA ASP A 39 15.68 13.39 -8.98
C ASP A 39 15.21 12.27 -9.93
N ALA A 40 15.82 11.06 -9.87
CA ALA A 40 15.41 9.90 -10.65
C ALA A 40 13.99 9.41 -10.26
N ILE A 41 13.67 9.38 -8.97
CA ILE A 41 12.32 9.01 -8.49
C ILE A 41 11.29 10.02 -8.99
N VAL A 42 11.58 11.31 -8.88
CA VAL A 42 10.66 12.37 -9.35
C VAL A 42 10.46 12.30 -10.87
N ALA A 43 11.51 12.00 -11.63
CA ALA A 43 11.43 11.87 -13.08
C ALA A 43 10.48 10.75 -13.53
N THR A 44 10.42 9.63 -12.79
CA THR A 44 9.56 8.47 -13.13
C THR A 44 8.17 8.53 -12.48
N ARG A 45 8.03 9.14 -11.29
CA ARG A 45 6.82 9.08 -10.46
C ARG A 45 6.15 10.44 -10.24
N GLY A 46 6.80 11.53 -10.62
CA GLY A 46 6.29 12.89 -10.48
C GLY A 46 6.48 13.51 -9.09
N ASN A 47 6.75 12.71 -8.05
CA ASN A 47 6.92 13.20 -6.68
C ASN A 47 7.66 12.19 -5.78
N MET A 48 7.94 12.60 -4.54
CA MET A 48 8.59 11.80 -3.50
C MET A 48 7.62 11.23 -2.45
N ALA A 49 6.32 11.13 -2.78
CA ALA A 49 5.33 10.60 -1.85
C ALA A 49 5.52 9.09 -1.62
N GLY A 50 5.09 8.60 -0.47
CA GLY A 50 5.22 7.19 -0.11
C GLY A 50 6.50 6.85 0.66
N PRO A 51 7.13 5.70 0.41
CA PRO A 51 8.24 5.20 1.24
C PRO A 51 9.57 5.89 0.93
N PHE A 52 9.67 6.64 -0.17
CA PHE A 52 10.94 7.12 -0.71
C PHE A 52 11.71 8.02 0.24
N ASN A 53 11.01 8.92 0.96
CA ASN A 53 11.67 9.77 1.94
C ASN A 53 12.35 8.95 3.05
N ALA A 54 11.74 7.86 3.51
CA ALA A 54 12.35 6.96 4.49
C ALA A 54 13.56 6.23 3.87
N TRP A 55 13.40 5.68 2.66
CA TRP A 55 14.46 4.91 1.99
C TRP A 55 15.69 5.75 1.64
N LEU A 56 15.54 7.05 1.38
CA LEU A 56 16.70 7.94 1.12
C LEU A 56 17.72 8.00 2.26
N ARG A 57 17.42 7.48 3.47
CA ARG A 57 18.39 7.34 4.56
C ARG A 57 19.46 6.29 4.26
N ASP A 58 19.15 5.37 3.34
CA ASP A 58 20.10 4.44 2.72
C ASP A 58 20.01 4.59 1.19
N PRO A 59 20.80 5.49 0.59
CA PRO A 59 20.71 5.79 -0.85
C PRO A 59 20.95 4.56 -1.72
N ALA A 60 21.88 3.68 -1.34
CA ALA A 60 22.18 2.48 -2.09
C ALA A 60 21.00 1.49 -2.13
N LEU A 61 20.27 1.37 -1.02
CA LEU A 61 19.04 0.59 -0.94
C LEU A 61 17.90 1.28 -1.70
N ALA A 62 17.73 2.59 -1.52
CA ALA A 62 16.70 3.39 -2.18
C ALA A 62 16.77 3.27 -3.71
N ASP A 63 17.97 3.32 -4.29
CA ASP A 63 18.18 3.17 -5.74
C ASP A 63 17.69 1.81 -6.25
N ARG A 64 17.99 0.73 -5.52
CA ARG A 64 17.56 -0.63 -5.90
C ARG A 64 16.06 -0.81 -5.76
N LEU A 65 15.48 -0.33 -4.65
CA LEU A 65 14.06 -0.47 -4.38
C LEU A 65 13.20 0.35 -5.35
N GLN A 66 13.62 1.57 -5.69
CA GLN A 66 12.87 2.38 -6.64
C GLN A 66 12.88 1.76 -8.05
N LYS A 67 14.00 1.16 -8.51
CA LYS A 67 14.12 0.47 -9.78
C LYS A 67 13.31 -0.84 -9.81
N LEU A 68 13.34 -1.60 -8.71
CA LEU A 68 12.48 -2.77 -8.56
C LEU A 68 11.00 -2.39 -8.62
N GLY A 69 10.61 -1.34 -7.88
CA GLY A 69 9.24 -0.82 -7.91
C GLY A 69 8.81 -0.28 -9.27
N GLU A 70 9.72 0.30 -10.05
CA GLU A 70 9.47 0.70 -11.43
C GLU A 70 9.14 -0.51 -12.31
N GLN A 71 9.95 -1.56 -12.23
CA GLN A 71 9.72 -2.82 -12.95
C GLN A 71 8.37 -3.44 -12.58
N ILE A 72 8.09 -3.58 -11.29
CA ILE A 72 6.88 -4.23 -10.77
C ILE A 72 5.63 -3.43 -11.13
N ARG A 73 5.70 -2.11 -11.05
CA ARG A 73 4.53 -1.26 -11.24
C ARG A 73 4.19 -1.00 -12.70
N PHE A 74 5.21 -0.84 -13.57
CA PHE A 74 5.02 -0.34 -14.93
C PHE A 74 5.40 -1.35 -16.02
N HIS A 75 6.10 -2.44 -15.68
CA HIS A 75 6.68 -3.38 -16.66
C HIS A 75 6.38 -4.84 -16.35
N ASN A 76 5.45 -5.14 -15.46
CA ASN A 76 5.01 -6.51 -15.22
C ASN A 76 4.03 -7.01 -16.30
N SER A 77 3.73 -8.30 -16.31
CA SER A 77 2.86 -8.93 -17.31
C SER A 77 1.39 -9.01 -16.89
N LEU A 78 1.07 -8.68 -15.64
CA LEU A 78 -0.31 -8.72 -15.18
C LEU A 78 -1.12 -7.56 -15.79
N PRO A 79 -2.38 -7.77 -16.16
CA PRO A 79 -3.27 -6.68 -16.52
C PRO A 79 -3.29 -5.58 -15.44
N PRO A 80 -3.30 -4.28 -15.81
CA PRO A 80 -3.19 -3.19 -14.84
C PRO A 80 -4.19 -3.27 -13.68
N ALA A 81 -5.44 -3.64 -13.95
CA ALA A 81 -6.45 -3.78 -12.90
C ALA A 81 -6.12 -4.88 -11.89
N LEU A 82 -5.53 -6.00 -12.35
CA LEU A 82 -5.13 -7.12 -11.49
C LEU A 82 -3.84 -6.80 -10.71
N ASN A 83 -2.93 -6.06 -11.31
CA ASN A 83 -1.74 -5.56 -10.62
C ASN A 83 -2.11 -4.63 -9.47
N GLU A 84 -2.96 -3.62 -9.73
CA GLU A 84 -3.45 -2.71 -8.68
C GLU A 84 -4.29 -3.47 -7.63
N PHE A 85 -5.04 -4.50 -8.02
CA PHE A 85 -5.80 -5.33 -7.08
C PHE A 85 -4.87 -6.09 -6.12
N ALA A 86 -3.80 -6.72 -6.61
CA ALA A 86 -2.80 -7.37 -5.77
C ALA A 86 -2.14 -6.39 -4.78
N ILE A 87 -1.88 -5.15 -5.23
CA ILE A 87 -1.37 -4.06 -4.37
C ILE A 87 -2.37 -3.73 -3.26
N LEU A 88 -3.67 -3.61 -3.60
CA LEU A 88 -4.71 -3.32 -2.60
C LEU A 88 -4.91 -4.47 -1.60
N ILE A 89 -4.78 -5.73 -2.04
CA ILE A 89 -4.82 -6.90 -1.13
C ILE A 89 -3.68 -6.80 -0.12
N THR A 90 -2.47 -6.50 -0.58
CA THR A 90 -1.31 -6.31 0.29
C THR A 90 -1.50 -5.12 1.24
N ALA A 91 -1.98 -3.98 0.72
CA ALA A 91 -2.27 -2.80 1.53
C ALA A 91 -3.31 -3.09 2.63
N ARG A 92 -4.36 -3.90 2.31
CA ARG A 92 -5.36 -4.33 3.29
C ARG A 92 -4.76 -5.24 4.35
N HIS A 93 -3.96 -6.24 3.95
CA HIS A 93 -3.27 -7.14 4.88
C HIS A 93 -2.47 -6.36 5.95
N TRP A 94 -1.71 -5.35 5.53
CA TRP A 94 -0.94 -4.49 6.43
C TRP A 94 -1.74 -3.35 7.07
N THR A 95 -3.01 -3.18 6.74
CA THR A 95 -3.81 -1.98 7.08
C THR A 95 -3.03 -0.68 6.76
N SER A 96 -2.32 -0.68 5.63
CA SER A 96 -1.48 0.43 5.19
C SER A 96 -2.32 1.55 4.58
N GLN A 97 -2.64 2.55 5.41
CA GLN A 97 -3.56 3.63 5.06
C GLN A 97 -3.10 4.43 3.85
N PHE A 98 -1.79 4.77 3.82
CA PHE A 98 -1.23 5.55 2.71
C PHE A 98 -1.20 4.74 1.42
N GLU A 99 -0.85 3.47 1.48
CA GLU A 99 -0.77 2.61 0.30
C GLU A 99 -2.14 2.41 -0.34
N TRP A 100 -3.15 2.14 0.48
CA TRP A 100 -4.53 2.09 0.00
C TRP A 100 -4.97 3.42 -0.63
N TYR A 101 -4.73 4.53 0.05
CA TYR A 101 -5.05 5.87 -0.44
C TYR A 101 -4.41 6.15 -1.81
N ALA A 102 -3.16 5.75 -2.00
CA ALA A 102 -2.41 6.00 -3.23
C ALA A 102 -2.87 5.11 -4.39
N HIS A 103 -3.20 3.83 -4.11
CA HIS A 103 -3.47 2.83 -5.14
C HIS A 103 -4.96 2.63 -5.45
N TYR A 104 -5.87 2.94 -4.55
CA TYR A 104 -7.30 2.84 -4.80
C TYR A 104 -7.76 3.63 -6.05
N PRO A 105 -7.41 4.91 -6.24
CA PRO A 105 -7.80 5.65 -7.45
C PRO A 105 -7.22 5.03 -8.74
N LEU A 106 -6.03 4.43 -8.65
CA LEU A 106 -5.37 3.78 -9.78
C LEU A 106 -6.09 2.48 -10.14
N ALA A 107 -6.48 1.68 -9.15
CA ALA A 107 -7.27 0.48 -9.34
C ALA A 107 -8.63 0.79 -9.99
N MET A 108 -9.32 1.84 -9.53
CA MET A 108 -10.58 2.29 -10.13
C MET A 108 -10.37 2.72 -11.59
N LYS A 109 -9.33 3.51 -11.86
CA LYS A 109 -8.97 3.94 -13.22
C LYS A 109 -8.60 2.77 -14.13
N ALA A 110 -7.97 1.73 -13.58
CA ALA A 110 -7.62 0.52 -14.31
C ALA A 110 -8.81 -0.42 -14.55
N GLY A 111 -9.97 -0.15 -13.94
CA GLY A 111 -11.22 -0.90 -14.16
C GLY A 111 -11.51 -1.98 -13.11
N LEU A 112 -10.89 -1.93 -11.92
CA LEU A 112 -11.31 -2.78 -10.81
C LEU A 112 -12.74 -2.39 -10.38
N PRO A 113 -13.69 -3.35 -10.26
CA PRO A 113 -15.05 -3.03 -9.84
C PRO A 113 -15.07 -2.40 -8.43
N PRO A 114 -15.75 -1.27 -8.22
CA PRO A 114 -15.81 -0.61 -6.91
C PRO A 114 -16.34 -1.50 -5.78
N ALA A 115 -17.27 -2.42 -6.08
CA ALA A 115 -17.79 -3.36 -5.09
C ALA A 115 -16.70 -4.33 -4.59
N VAL A 116 -15.84 -4.84 -5.49
CA VAL A 116 -14.70 -5.71 -5.13
C VAL A 116 -13.73 -4.97 -4.21
N ALA A 117 -13.45 -3.71 -4.50
CA ALA A 117 -12.57 -2.91 -3.65
C ALA A 117 -13.22 -2.56 -2.29
N ALA A 118 -14.54 -2.36 -2.25
CA ALA A 118 -15.27 -2.08 -1.01
C ALA A 118 -15.26 -3.29 -0.06
N ASP A 119 -15.61 -4.48 -0.55
CA ASP A 119 -15.56 -5.72 0.24
C ASP A 119 -14.13 -5.95 0.79
N LEU A 120 -13.11 -5.76 -0.07
CA LEU A 120 -11.70 -5.87 0.34
C LEU A 120 -11.34 -4.84 1.43
N ALA A 121 -11.82 -3.60 1.34
CA ALA A 121 -11.55 -2.56 2.35
C ALA A 121 -12.14 -2.92 3.72
N ASP A 122 -13.28 -3.59 3.73
CA ASP A 122 -13.93 -4.07 4.97
C ASP A 122 -13.28 -5.35 5.53
N GLY A 123 -12.29 -5.93 4.84
CA GLY A 123 -11.59 -7.16 5.25
C GLY A 123 -12.29 -8.44 4.83
N GLU A 124 -13.35 -8.32 4.04
CA GLU A 124 -14.15 -9.44 3.58
C GLU A 124 -13.57 -10.04 2.27
N ARG A 125 -13.88 -11.31 2.02
CA ARG A 125 -13.64 -11.89 0.69
C ARG A 125 -14.52 -11.17 -0.34
N PRO A 126 -13.93 -10.51 -1.36
CA PRO A 126 -14.74 -9.77 -2.31
C PRO A 126 -15.74 -10.66 -3.06
N THR A 127 -16.97 -10.16 -3.17
CA THR A 127 -18.02 -10.78 -3.98
C THR A 127 -17.98 -10.26 -5.41
N GLY A 128 -18.48 -11.05 -6.37
CA GLY A 128 -18.54 -10.61 -7.78
C GLY A 128 -17.18 -10.50 -8.49
N MET A 129 -16.12 -11.07 -7.93
CA MET A 129 -14.83 -11.18 -8.61
C MET A 129 -14.97 -12.02 -9.90
N SER A 130 -14.27 -11.58 -10.96
CA SER A 130 -14.00 -12.45 -12.10
C SER A 130 -13.09 -13.61 -11.68
N ASP A 131 -13.02 -14.65 -12.51
CA ASP A 131 -12.11 -15.77 -12.25
C ASP A 131 -10.64 -15.34 -12.14
N ASP A 132 -10.23 -14.34 -12.93
CA ASP A 132 -8.87 -13.79 -12.86
C ASP A 132 -8.62 -13.05 -11.53
N GLN A 133 -9.59 -12.25 -11.09
CA GLN A 133 -9.54 -11.58 -9.79
C GLN A 133 -9.51 -12.58 -8.65
N ALA A 134 -10.33 -13.63 -8.71
CA ALA A 134 -10.36 -14.68 -7.70
C ALA A 134 -9.00 -15.43 -7.62
N ALA A 135 -8.36 -15.71 -8.76
CA ALA A 135 -7.05 -16.34 -8.80
C ALA A 135 -5.98 -15.44 -8.13
N ILE A 136 -5.95 -14.14 -8.45
CA ILE A 136 -5.05 -13.17 -7.82
C ILE A 136 -5.32 -13.06 -6.31
N TYR A 137 -6.59 -12.96 -5.92
CA TYR A 137 -6.98 -12.82 -4.51
C TYR A 137 -6.55 -14.04 -3.68
N ASP A 138 -6.91 -15.25 -4.12
CA ASP A 138 -6.60 -16.48 -3.40
C ASP A 138 -5.09 -16.70 -3.27
N PHE A 139 -4.34 -16.42 -4.32
CA PHE A 139 -2.88 -16.52 -4.31
C PHE A 139 -2.24 -15.52 -3.33
N SER A 140 -2.61 -14.26 -3.43
CA SER A 140 -2.07 -13.20 -2.56
C SER A 140 -2.45 -13.42 -1.10
N LEU A 141 -3.72 -13.79 -0.83
CA LEU A 141 -4.18 -14.10 0.53
C LEU A 141 -3.41 -15.28 1.13
N ALA A 142 -3.20 -16.37 0.38
CA ALA A 142 -2.43 -17.52 0.84
C ALA A 142 -0.99 -17.15 1.17
N LEU A 143 -0.33 -16.34 0.32
CA LEU A 143 1.01 -15.84 0.62
C LEU A 143 1.07 -15.05 1.93
N HIS A 144 0.14 -14.13 2.13
CA HIS A 144 0.14 -13.24 3.30
C HIS A 144 -0.25 -13.97 4.60
N THR A 145 -1.12 -14.99 4.52
CA THR A 145 -1.63 -15.65 5.73
C THR A 145 -0.89 -16.95 6.07
N LEU A 146 -0.45 -17.69 5.06
CA LEU A 146 0.19 -19.01 5.24
C LEU A 146 1.69 -19.01 4.90
N GLY A 147 2.18 -17.96 4.24
CA GLY A 147 3.56 -17.91 3.72
C GLY A 147 3.82 -18.91 2.59
N ASN A 148 2.79 -19.51 2.04
CA ASN A 148 2.85 -20.53 0.99
C ASN A 148 1.56 -20.54 0.17
N VAL A 149 1.63 -21.19 -1.00
CA VAL A 149 0.51 -21.37 -1.93
C VAL A 149 0.39 -22.86 -2.26
N ASP A 150 -0.80 -23.44 -2.14
CA ASP A 150 -1.03 -24.84 -2.54
C ASP A 150 -1.02 -25.01 -4.07
N ASP A 151 -0.87 -26.27 -4.51
CA ASP A 151 -0.75 -26.60 -5.93
C ASP A 151 -1.99 -26.17 -6.74
N ALA A 152 -3.19 -26.23 -6.17
CA ALA A 152 -4.42 -25.87 -6.88
C ALA A 152 -4.51 -24.36 -7.12
N ILE A 153 -4.13 -23.55 -6.12
CA ILE A 153 -4.07 -22.09 -6.23
C ILE A 153 -2.96 -21.69 -7.21
N TYR A 154 -1.77 -22.31 -7.07
CA TYR A 154 -0.64 -22.11 -7.98
C TYR A 154 -1.03 -22.39 -9.43
N GLN A 155 -1.64 -23.55 -9.70
CA GLN A 155 -2.00 -23.96 -11.05
C GLN A 155 -3.00 -23.01 -11.69
N ARG A 156 -3.98 -22.50 -10.93
CA ARG A 156 -4.94 -21.49 -11.45
C ARG A 156 -4.25 -20.22 -11.94
N VAL A 157 -3.24 -19.74 -11.23
CA VAL A 157 -2.48 -18.55 -11.65
C VAL A 157 -1.58 -18.88 -12.85
N LEU A 158 -0.93 -20.05 -12.83
CA LEU A 158 -0.09 -20.52 -13.93
C LEU A 158 -0.87 -20.65 -15.24
N ASP A 159 -2.06 -21.25 -15.20
CA ASP A 159 -2.90 -21.48 -16.39
C ASP A 159 -3.40 -20.16 -17.01
N ARG A 160 -3.59 -19.12 -16.19
CA ARG A 160 -4.12 -17.82 -16.62
C ARG A 160 -3.05 -16.85 -17.08
N PHE A 161 -1.90 -16.83 -16.39
CA PHE A 161 -0.89 -15.78 -16.55
C PHE A 161 0.50 -16.32 -16.90
N GLY A 162 0.66 -17.65 -16.97
CA GLY A 162 1.94 -18.30 -17.23
C GLY A 162 2.97 -18.13 -16.10
N GLU A 163 4.14 -18.73 -16.26
CA GLU A 163 5.23 -18.66 -15.27
C GLU A 163 5.65 -17.22 -14.97
N LYS A 164 5.71 -16.36 -15.99
CA LYS A 164 6.06 -14.95 -15.81
C LYS A 164 5.03 -14.25 -14.92
N GLY A 165 3.72 -14.50 -15.13
CA GLY A 165 2.65 -13.94 -14.30
C GLY A 165 2.73 -14.40 -12.85
N VAL A 166 3.07 -15.66 -12.60
CA VAL A 166 3.32 -16.18 -11.24
C VAL A 166 4.47 -15.41 -10.56
N ILE A 167 5.60 -15.26 -11.26
CA ILE A 167 6.76 -14.52 -10.71
C ILE A 167 6.44 -13.05 -10.51
N ASP A 168 5.75 -12.40 -11.45
CA ASP A 168 5.32 -11.01 -11.31
C ASP A 168 4.37 -10.83 -10.11
N LEU A 169 3.44 -11.77 -9.88
CA LEU A 169 2.52 -11.73 -8.74
C LEU A 169 3.25 -11.90 -7.39
N ILE A 170 4.21 -12.82 -7.32
CA ILE A 170 5.08 -12.96 -6.13
C ILE A 170 5.84 -11.65 -5.88
N ALA A 171 6.41 -11.07 -6.93
CA ALA A 171 7.17 -9.83 -6.84
C ALA A 171 6.31 -8.63 -6.40
N VAL A 172 5.08 -8.53 -6.91
CA VAL A 172 4.11 -7.50 -6.48
C VAL A 172 3.82 -7.63 -4.98
N ASN A 173 3.42 -8.81 -4.52
CA ASN A 173 3.11 -9.03 -3.11
C ASN A 173 4.32 -8.70 -2.21
N GLY A 174 5.50 -9.28 -2.46
CA GLY A 174 6.68 -9.08 -1.64
C GLY A 174 7.22 -7.63 -1.64
N TYR A 175 7.15 -6.95 -2.79
CA TYR A 175 7.56 -5.55 -2.85
C TYR A 175 6.60 -4.64 -2.07
N TYR A 176 5.29 -4.86 -2.22
CA TYR A 176 4.29 -4.03 -1.52
C TYR A 176 4.14 -4.41 -0.04
N ASP A 177 4.56 -5.60 0.38
CA ASP A 177 4.81 -5.91 1.79
C ASP A 177 5.90 -4.98 2.36
N LEU A 178 7.05 -4.89 1.68
CA LEU A 178 8.14 -4.00 2.09
C LEU A 178 7.70 -2.52 2.10
N VAL A 179 6.95 -2.08 1.09
CA VAL A 179 6.40 -0.73 1.04
C VAL A 179 5.48 -0.48 2.23
N SER A 180 4.50 -1.37 2.47
CA SER A 180 3.52 -1.23 3.56
C SER A 180 4.18 -1.25 4.93
N MET A 181 5.14 -2.15 5.17
CA MET A 181 5.97 -2.17 6.39
C MET A 181 6.70 -0.84 6.59
N THR A 182 7.32 -0.30 5.51
CA THR A 182 8.03 0.98 5.58
C THR A 182 7.08 2.11 5.95
N LEU A 183 5.93 2.21 5.27
CA LEU A 183 4.93 3.26 5.51
C LEU A 183 4.39 3.20 6.93
N ASN A 184 4.05 2.00 7.42
CA ASN A 184 3.53 1.80 8.77
C ASN A 184 4.58 2.15 9.83
N VAL A 185 5.82 1.69 9.67
CA VAL A 185 6.93 2.02 10.59
C VAL A 185 7.26 3.51 10.54
N ALA A 186 7.28 4.11 9.35
CA ALA A 186 7.53 5.53 9.16
C ALA A 186 6.37 6.42 9.62
N ARG A 187 5.17 5.86 9.82
CA ARG A 187 3.91 6.55 10.13
C ARG A 187 3.52 7.54 9.02
N VAL A 188 3.70 7.13 7.78
CA VAL A 188 3.22 7.90 6.63
C VAL A 188 1.71 7.71 6.51
N LEU A 189 0.99 8.80 6.57
CA LEU A 189 -0.48 8.81 6.51
C LEU A 189 -0.95 9.52 5.23
N PRO A 190 -2.19 9.30 4.79
CA PRO A 190 -2.84 10.15 3.80
C PRO A 190 -2.79 11.62 4.22
N PRO A 191 -2.95 12.57 3.28
CA PRO A 191 -2.95 13.99 3.57
C PRO A 191 -3.90 14.35 4.72
N ALA A 192 -3.53 15.36 5.51
CA ALA A 192 -4.36 15.83 6.63
C ALA A 192 -5.79 16.15 6.19
N GLY A 193 -6.76 15.70 6.98
CA GLY A 193 -8.20 15.84 6.66
C GLY A 193 -8.77 14.73 5.79
N THR A 194 -7.95 13.81 5.29
CA THR A 194 -8.44 12.58 4.64
C THR A 194 -8.87 11.59 5.73
N PRO A 195 -10.12 11.09 5.71
CA PRO A 195 -10.50 10.01 6.61
C PRO A 195 -9.63 8.76 6.38
N PRO A 196 -9.31 7.99 7.43
CA PRO A 196 -8.62 6.71 7.25
C PRO A 196 -9.40 5.81 6.27
N PRO A 197 -8.80 5.41 5.13
CA PRO A 197 -9.52 4.62 4.13
C PRO A 197 -9.81 3.18 4.58
N LEU A 198 -9.03 2.67 5.53
CA LEU A 198 -9.17 1.30 6.04
C LEU A 198 -9.52 1.33 7.54
N LYS A 199 -10.54 0.58 7.93
CA LYS A 199 -10.80 0.27 9.34
C LYS A 199 -9.77 -0.75 9.83
N PRO A 200 -9.39 -0.74 11.14
CA PRO A 200 -8.65 -1.86 11.72
C PRO A 200 -9.38 -3.17 11.42
N LEU A 201 -8.62 -4.24 11.12
CA LEU A 201 -9.20 -5.57 11.11
C LEU A 201 -9.63 -5.89 12.55
N GLN A 202 -10.81 -6.50 12.72
CA GLN A 202 -11.21 -7.01 14.03
C GLN A 202 -10.32 -8.23 14.31
N ASP A 203 -9.72 -8.26 15.50
CA ASP A 203 -9.03 -9.46 15.98
C ASP A 203 -10.11 -10.53 16.19
N ASP A 204 -10.04 -11.65 15.47
CA ASP A 204 -10.88 -12.84 15.66
C ASP A 204 -10.52 -13.59 16.97
#